data_ef31f0fdbce6967e672bb4522f91a9cf
#
_entry.id   ef31f0fdbce6967e672bb4522f91a9cf
#
_cell.length_a   1.000
_cell.length_b   1.000
_cell.length_c   1.000
_cell.angle_alpha   90.00
_cell.angle_beta   90.00
_cell.angle_gamma   90.00
#
_symmetry.space_group_name_H-M   'P 1'
#
loop_
_entity.id
_entity.type
_entity.pdbx_description
1 polymer ?
#
loop_
_entity_poly.entity_id
_entity_poly.type
_entity_poly.pdbx_seq_one_letter_code
_entity_poly.pdbx_strand_id
1 'polypeptide(L)'
;MGTDAQGREEAFEPAEVFVIEDLETLRACLHPLRLAILECLQDEALNVAQVGERLGIRSTTLYYHVRELEKAGLIRLVRTAVESGIQTKYYRAVARFYRLPLAMLQAGDGQEQLDASIELVMTTLDLTAWQLRAALAEGILTQHPDISLVQRWIVRTTRERAREFKQRLQQLIDLFQQLDQEGGEVTLEFTPVLFPHAMRAAYPRRRTRRAQPSRGKSDSGADESGS
;
A
#
# COMPACT_ATOMS: atom_id res chain seq x y z
N MET A 1 -36.90 -27.27 18.66
CA MET A 1 -36.29 -27.35 17.33
C MET A 1 -35.45 -26.11 17.18
N GLY A 2 -34.19 -26.22 17.57
CA GLY A 2 -33.22 -25.13 17.49
C GLY A 2 -32.53 -25.18 16.13
N THR A 3 -32.57 -24.10 15.41
CA THR A 3 -31.92 -23.94 14.10
C THR A 3 -30.49 -23.57 14.34
N ASP A 4 -29.55 -24.42 13.99
CA ASP A 4 -28.11 -24.23 14.01
C ASP A 4 -27.73 -23.10 13.01
N ALA A 5 -27.46 -21.91 13.54
CA ALA A 5 -26.83 -20.80 12.80
C ALA A 5 -25.30 -20.83 13.06
N GLN A 6 -24.68 -21.99 12.86
CA GLN A 6 -23.24 -22.06 12.71
C GLN A 6 -22.88 -21.67 11.28
N GLY A 7 -22.42 -20.42 11.08
CA GLY A 7 -21.89 -19.95 9.82
C GLY A 7 -20.76 -20.90 9.37
N ARG A 8 -20.97 -21.61 8.27
CA ARG A 8 -19.94 -22.39 7.61
C ARG A 8 -18.78 -21.46 7.28
N GLU A 9 -17.66 -21.66 7.92
CA GLU A 9 -16.38 -21.14 7.50
C GLU A 9 -16.04 -21.88 6.18
N GLU A 10 -16.24 -21.23 5.04
CA GLU A 10 -15.65 -21.73 3.82
C GLU A 10 -14.15 -21.58 3.99
N ALA A 11 -13.41 -22.70 3.95
CA ALA A 11 -11.96 -22.72 3.95
C ALA A 11 -11.48 -22.01 2.65
N PHE A 12 -11.36 -20.70 2.72
CA PHE A 12 -10.88 -19.87 1.63
C PHE A 12 -9.38 -19.65 1.79
N GLU A 13 -8.61 -20.16 0.84
CA GLU A 13 -7.18 -19.89 0.74
C GLU A 13 -6.95 -18.81 -0.34
N PRO A 14 -6.24 -17.72 -0.01
CA PRO A 14 -5.82 -16.74 -0.99
C PRO A 14 -4.95 -17.37 -2.08
N ALA A 15 -5.13 -16.95 -3.34
CA ALA A 15 -4.20 -17.30 -4.40
C ALA A 15 -2.81 -16.73 -4.09
N GLU A 16 -1.76 -17.37 -4.61
CA GLU A 16 -0.39 -16.87 -4.46
C GLU A 16 -0.23 -15.48 -5.08
N VAL A 17 -0.69 -15.31 -6.31
CA VAL A 17 -0.59 -14.05 -7.05
C VAL A 17 -1.90 -13.72 -7.73
N PHE A 18 -2.36 -12.49 -7.55
CA PHE A 18 -3.43 -11.89 -8.35
C PHE A 18 -2.81 -10.93 -9.37
N VAL A 19 -3.11 -11.14 -10.66
CA VAL A 19 -2.67 -10.27 -11.74
C VAL A 19 -3.74 -9.21 -12.00
N ILE A 20 -3.36 -7.93 -11.90
CA ILE A 20 -4.27 -6.81 -12.19
C ILE A 20 -4.35 -6.66 -13.71
N GLU A 21 -5.52 -6.95 -14.30
CA GLU A 21 -5.69 -7.00 -15.77
C GLU A 21 -6.55 -5.86 -16.32
N ASP A 22 -7.27 -5.15 -15.45
CA ASP A 22 -8.19 -4.09 -15.85
C ASP A 22 -8.00 -2.79 -15.06
N LEU A 23 -8.51 -1.69 -15.62
CA LEU A 23 -8.37 -0.35 -15.07
C LEU A 23 -9.22 -0.14 -13.79
N GLU A 24 -10.35 -0.82 -13.65
CA GLU A 24 -11.21 -0.68 -12.46
C GLU A 24 -10.51 -1.27 -11.24
N THR A 25 -9.98 -2.49 -11.38
CA THR A 25 -9.16 -3.16 -10.35
C THR A 25 -7.90 -2.36 -10.03
N LEU A 26 -7.21 -1.83 -11.07
CA LEU A 26 -6.06 -0.96 -10.90
C LEU A 26 -6.42 0.27 -10.04
N ARG A 27 -7.50 0.97 -10.36
CA ARG A 27 -7.97 2.14 -9.61
C ARG A 27 -8.34 1.80 -8.16
N ALA A 28 -8.84 0.60 -7.91
CA ALA A 28 -9.09 0.16 -6.54
C ALA A 28 -7.81 0.09 -5.70
N CYS A 29 -6.65 -0.11 -6.31
CA CYS A 29 -5.33 -0.10 -5.64
C CYS A 29 -4.71 1.30 -5.51
N LEU A 30 -5.26 2.36 -6.14
CA LEU A 30 -4.68 3.71 -6.17
C LEU A 30 -4.83 4.50 -4.85
N HIS A 31 -4.87 3.83 -3.73
CA HIS A 31 -5.01 4.50 -2.44
C HIS A 31 -4.17 3.81 -1.38
N PRO A 32 -3.24 4.50 -0.69
CA PRO A 32 -2.33 3.90 0.28
C PRO A 32 -3.06 3.09 1.35
N LEU A 33 -4.19 3.61 1.86
CA LEU A 33 -4.99 2.91 2.87
C LEU A 33 -5.59 1.61 2.35
N ARG A 34 -5.95 1.50 1.06
CA ARG A 34 -6.45 0.26 0.48
C ARG A 34 -5.36 -0.79 0.34
N LEU A 35 -4.14 -0.38 -0.02
CA LEU A 35 -2.98 -1.28 -0.02
C LEU A 35 -2.70 -1.78 1.40
N ALA A 36 -2.68 -0.92 2.40
CA ALA A 36 -2.49 -1.30 3.80
C ALA A 36 -3.61 -2.23 4.32
N ILE A 37 -4.87 -2.05 3.89
CA ILE A 37 -5.97 -2.97 4.21
C ILE A 37 -5.72 -4.35 3.58
N LEU A 38 -5.29 -4.40 2.31
CA LEU A 38 -4.96 -5.66 1.64
C LEU A 38 -3.85 -6.40 2.38
N GLU A 39 -2.78 -5.73 2.79
CA GLU A 39 -1.69 -6.29 3.60
C GLU A 39 -2.23 -6.91 4.92
N CYS A 40 -3.11 -6.18 5.64
CA CYS A 40 -3.72 -6.73 6.87
C CYS A 40 -4.54 -8.00 6.67
N LEU A 41 -5.11 -8.18 5.47
CA LEU A 41 -6.03 -9.28 5.14
C LEU A 41 -5.34 -10.46 4.44
N GLN A 42 -4.03 -10.42 4.23
CA GLN A 42 -3.27 -11.48 3.55
C GLN A 42 -3.18 -12.75 4.39
N ASP A 43 -2.90 -12.63 5.67
CA ASP A 43 -2.57 -13.77 6.53
C ASP A 43 -3.80 -14.36 7.23
N GLU A 44 -4.77 -13.53 7.61
CA GLU A 44 -5.95 -13.97 8.34
C GLU A 44 -7.22 -13.19 7.97
N ALA A 45 -8.35 -13.78 8.30
CA ALA A 45 -9.65 -13.15 8.12
C ALA A 45 -9.91 -12.15 9.25
N LEU A 46 -10.09 -10.85 8.91
CA LEU A 46 -10.32 -9.78 9.86
C LEU A 46 -11.64 -9.06 9.60
N ASN A 47 -12.25 -8.55 10.65
CA ASN A 47 -13.33 -7.58 10.56
C ASN A 47 -12.78 -6.14 10.46
N VAL A 48 -13.62 -5.19 10.10
CA VAL A 48 -13.21 -3.79 9.89
C VAL A 48 -12.65 -3.13 11.17
N ALA A 49 -13.13 -3.53 12.35
CA ALA A 49 -12.61 -3.01 13.62
C ALA A 49 -11.19 -3.50 13.88
N GLN A 50 -10.92 -4.79 13.66
CA GLN A 50 -9.58 -5.38 13.80
C GLN A 50 -8.58 -4.79 12.81
N VAL A 51 -8.99 -4.56 11.56
CA VAL A 51 -8.15 -3.83 10.59
C VAL A 51 -7.87 -2.41 11.08
N GLY A 52 -8.88 -1.74 11.66
CA GLY A 52 -8.71 -0.41 12.24
C GLY A 52 -7.71 -0.36 13.39
N GLU A 53 -7.74 -1.36 14.27
CA GLU A 53 -6.77 -1.49 15.37
C GLU A 53 -5.35 -1.68 14.85
N ARG A 54 -5.14 -2.55 13.87
CA ARG A 54 -3.81 -2.78 13.26
C ARG A 54 -3.23 -1.54 12.59
N LEU A 55 -4.07 -0.79 11.89
CA LEU A 55 -3.63 0.41 11.16
C LEU A 55 -3.64 1.68 12.01
N GLY A 56 -4.12 1.63 13.26
CA GLY A 56 -4.29 2.81 14.10
C GLY A 56 -5.35 3.78 13.54
N ILE A 57 -6.33 3.28 12.77
CA ILE A 57 -7.33 4.08 12.05
C ILE A 57 -8.74 3.72 12.53
N ARG A 58 -9.60 4.73 12.67
CA ARG A 58 -10.99 4.51 13.05
C ARG A 58 -11.71 3.65 12.01
N SER A 59 -12.43 2.62 12.45
CA SER A 59 -13.18 1.71 11.57
C SER A 59 -14.18 2.44 10.66
N THR A 60 -14.76 3.56 11.12
CA THR A 60 -15.66 4.40 10.31
C THR A 60 -15.03 4.91 9.03
N THR A 61 -13.72 5.17 9.01
CA THR A 61 -12.97 5.58 7.83
C THR A 61 -12.74 4.40 6.87
N LEU A 62 -12.64 3.18 7.40
CA LEU A 62 -12.28 2.00 6.63
C LEU A 62 -13.46 1.41 5.83
N TYR A 63 -14.70 1.57 6.27
CA TYR A 63 -15.87 0.94 5.63
C TYR A 63 -15.98 1.26 4.14
N TYR A 64 -15.71 2.49 3.75
CA TYR A 64 -15.70 2.88 2.34
C TYR A 64 -14.63 2.12 1.56
N HIS A 65 -13.41 2.06 2.07
CA HIS A 65 -12.28 1.40 1.41
C HIS A 65 -12.45 -0.11 1.32
N VAL A 66 -12.95 -0.74 2.38
CA VAL A 66 -13.28 -2.18 2.38
C VAL A 66 -14.35 -2.50 1.33
N ARG A 67 -15.38 -1.68 1.22
CA ARG A 67 -16.44 -1.87 0.21
C ARG A 67 -15.91 -1.70 -1.23
N GLU A 68 -15.03 -0.74 -1.47
CA GLU A 68 -14.39 -0.57 -2.78
C GLU A 68 -13.49 -1.77 -3.14
N LEU A 69 -12.73 -2.29 -2.18
CA LEU A 69 -11.92 -3.49 -2.36
C LEU A 69 -12.78 -4.74 -2.61
N GLU A 70 -13.88 -4.90 -1.87
CA GLU A 70 -14.84 -5.99 -2.07
C GLU A 70 -15.48 -5.92 -3.45
N LYS A 71 -15.92 -4.72 -3.88
CA LYS A 71 -16.49 -4.48 -5.21
C LYS A 71 -15.50 -4.79 -6.34
N ALA A 72 -14.23 -4.45 -6.17
CA ALA A 72 -13.18 -4.74 -7.13
C ALA A 72 -12.70 -6.22 -7.10
N GLY A 73 -13.27 -7.06 -6.22
CA GLY A 73 -12.89 -8.45 -6.10
C GLY A 73 -11.51 -8.69 -5.51
N LEU A 74 -10.91 -7.70 -4.82
CA LEU A 74 -9.60 -7.79 -4.21
C LEU A 74 -9.64 -8.38 -2.78
N ILE A 75 -10.80 -8.34 -2.15
CA ILE A 75 -11.07 -9.03 -0.88
C ILE A 75 -12.38 -9.81 -0.99
N ARG A 76 -12.54 -10.82 -0.16
CA ARG A 76 -13.73 -11.66 -0.11
C ARG A 76 -14.28 -11.74 1.32
N LEU A 77 -15.61 -11.67 1.46
CA LEU A 77 -16.30 -12.03 2.70
C LEU A 77 -16.18 -13.55 2.90
N VAL A 78 -15.50 -13.98 3.94
CA VAL A 78 -15.25 -15.41 4.24
C VAL A 78 -16.05 -15.92 5.41
N ARG A 79 -16.46 -15.03 6.32
CA ARG A 79 -17.23 -15.41 7.52
C ARG A 79 -18.13 -14.27 7.98
N THR A 80 -19.28 -14.64 8.52
CA THR A 80 -20.16 -13.73 9.27
C THR A 80 -20.39 -14.32 10.65
N ALA A 81 -20.19 -13.52 11.70
CA ALA A 81 -20.46 -13.93 13.08
C ALA A 81 -21.45 -12.97 13.74
N VAL A 82 -22.17 -13.43 14.75
CA VAL A 82 -23.00 -12.56 15.59
C VAL A 82 -22.25 -12.30 16.89
N GLU A 83 -21.80 -11.05 17.07
CA GLU A 83 -21.06 -10.63 18.25
C GLU A 83 -21.88 -9.59 19.00
N SER A 84 -22.22 -9.87 20.24
CA SER A 84 -23.07 -9.00 21.08
C SER A 84 -24.38 -8.56 20.41
N GLY A 85 -24.99 -9.46 19.62
CA GLY A 85 -26.22 -9.18 18.87
C GLY A 85 -26.05 -8.40 17.56
N ILE A 86 -24.81 -8.10 17.16
CA ILE A 86 -24.47 -7.38 15.92
C ILE A 86 -23.84 -8.36 14.94
N GLN A 87 -24.29 -8.34 13.69
CA GLN A 87 -23.70 -9.13 12.62
C GLN A 87 -22.37 -8.53 12.18
N THR A 88 -21.27 -9.24 12.44
CA THR A 88 -19.89 -8.86 12.11
C THR A 88 -19.42 -9.63 10.88
N LYS A 89 -18.88 -8.93 9.89
CA LYS A 89 -18.36 -9.48 8.64
C LYS A 89 -16.84 -9.58 8.70
N TYR A 90 -16.29 -10.72 8.29
CA TYR A 90 -14.86 -10.98 8.21
C TYR A 90 -14.44 -11.15 6.76
N TYR A 91 -13.39 -10.44 6.40
CA TYR A 91 -12.87 -10.38 5.03
C TYR A 91 -11.47 -10.98 4.97
N ARG A 92 -11.12 -11.48 3.81
CA ARG A 92 -9.77 -11.97 3.49
C ARG A 92 -9.35 -11.42 2.14
N ALA A 93 -8.07 -11.13 1.94
CA ALA A 93 -7.49 -10.80 0.64
C ALA A 93 -7.63 -12.00 -0.31
N VAL A 94 -7.89 -11.77 -1.60
CA VAL A 94 -8.05 -12.84 -2.58
C VAL A 94 -6.72 -13.45 -3.01
N ALA A 95 -5.60 -12.76 -2.77
CA ALA A 95 -4.26 -13.24 -3.04
C ALA A 95 -3.25 -12.70 -2.01
N ARG A 96 -2.11 -13.37 -1.91
CA ARG A 96 -0.97 -12.93 -1.12
C ARG A 96 -0.22 -11.78 -1.79
N PHE A 97 -0.04 -11.87 -3.12
CA PHE A 97 0.67 -10.85 -3.89
C PHE A 97 -0.19 -10.30 -5.02
N TYR A 98 -0.03 -8.99 -5.28
CA TYR A 98 -0.72 -8.30 -6.37
C TYR A 98 0.31 -7.85 -7.39
N ARG A 99 0.18 -8.30 -8.65
CA ARG A 99 1.11 -8.01 -9.74
C ARG A 99 0.47 -7.08 -10.76
N LEU A 100 1.14 -5.97 -11.04
CA LEU A 100 0.82 -5.10 -12.16
C LEU A 100 1.67 -5.54 -13.38
N PRO A 101 1.09 -6.07 -14.46
CA PRO A 101 1.83 -6.39 -15.66
C PRO A 101 2.43 -5.13 -16.29
N LEU A 102 3.70 -5.17 -16.68
CA LEU A 102 4.36 -4.05 -17.36
C LEU A 102 3.67 -3.70 -18.70
N ALA A 103 2.95 -4.66 -19.30
CA ALA A 103 2.14 -4.44 -20.49
C ALA A 103 1.04 -3.39 -20.27
N MET A 104 0.48 -3.28 -19.06
CA MET A 104 -0.50 -2.24 -18.74
C MET A 104 0.12 -0.83 -18.76
N LEU A 105 1.42 -0.71 -18.47
CA LEU A 105 2.14 0.56 -18.60
C LEU A 105 2.44 0.93 -20.07
N GLN A 106 2.32 -0.04 -20.98
CA GLN A 106 2.66 0.11 -22.40
C GLN A 106 1.43 0.04 -23.31
N ALA A 107 0.27 -0.36 -22.81
CA ALA A 107 -0.96 -0.52 -23.58
C ALA A 107 -1.42 0.80 -24.16
N GLY A 108 -1.19 0.98 -25.43
CA GLY A 108 -1.04 2.18 -26.21
C GLY A 108 -2.26 3.05 -26.49
N ASP A 109 -3.45 2.80 -26.01
CA ASP A 109 -4.63 3.56 -26.42
C ASP A 109 -5.30 4.41 -25.33
N GLY A 110 -4.72 4.48 -24.13
CA GLY A 110 -5.33 5.22 -23.03
C GLY A 110 -4.33 5.96 -22.17
N GLN A 111 -4.21 7.27 -22.33
CA GLN A 111 -3.51 8.14 -21.40
C GLN A 111 -3.97 7.87 -19.95
N GLU A 112 -5.25 7.61 -19.77
CA GLU A 112 -5.87 7.28 -18.47
C GLU A 112 -5.28 6.02 -17.82
N GLN A 113 -5.03 4.96 -18.60
CA GLN A 113 -4.42 3.73 -18.08
C GLN A 113 -2.96 3.92 -17.69
N LEU A 114 -2.22 4.70 -18.50
CA LEU A 114 -0.84 5.06 -18.17
C LEU A 114 -0.78 5.89 -16.89
N ASP A 115 -1.65 6.90 -16.76
CA ASP A 115 -1.69 7.78 -15.60
C ASP A 115 -2.05 6.99 -14.33
N ALA A 116 -3.05 6.08 -14.39
CA ALA A 116 -3.43 5.21 -13.29
C ALA A 116 -2.30 4.24 -12.90
N SER A 117 -1.57 3.71 -13.88
CA SER A 117 -0.43 2.83 -13.62
C SER A 117 0.75 3.57 -12.97
N ILE A 118 1.02 4.80 -13.41
CA ILE A 118 2.01 5.67 -12.77
C ILE A 118 1.60 5.98 -11.34
N GLU A 119 0.33 6.33 -11.12
CA GLU A 119 -0.20 6.65 -9.80
C GLU A 119 -0.08 5.44 -8.84
N LEU A 120 -0.35 4.22 -9.31
CA LEU A 120 -0.16 3.01 -8.49
C LEU A 120 1.31 2.82 -8.09
N VAL A 121 2.23 2.93 -9.04
CA VAL A 121 3.67 2.82 -8.74
C VAL A 121 4.09 3.86 -7.72
N MET A 122 3.66 5.12 -7.90
CA MET A 122 3.97 6.20 -6.97
C MET A 122 3.34 5.98 -5.60
N THR A 123 2.09 5.51 -5.54
CA THR A 123 1.39 5.16 -4.29
C THR A 123 2.12 4.06 -3.53
N THR A 124 2.59 3.01 -4.22
CA THR A 124 3.38 1.94 -3.62
C THR A 124 4.69 2.48 -3.03
N LEU A 125 5.41 3.33 -3.78
CA LEU A 125 6.65 3.94 -3.30
C LEU A 125 6.42 4.88 -2.10
N ASP A 126 5.32 5.62 -2.09
CA ASP A 126 4.97 6.49 -0.97
C ASP A 126 4.62 5.68 0.29
N LEU A 127 3.93 4.55 0.14
CA LEU A 127 3.65 3.61 1.24
C LEU A 127 4.96 3.03 1.80
N THR A 128 5.82 2.46 0.94
CA THR A 128 7.15 1.97 1.34
C THR A 128 7.97 3.06 2.05
N ALA A 129 7.96 4.29 1.52
CA ALA A 129 8.68 5.39 2.15
C ALA A 129 8.10 5.78 3.52
N TRP A 130 6.80 5.62 3.72
CA TRP A 130 6.15 5.85 5.00
C TRP A 130 6.51 4.74 6.01
N GLN A 131 6.39 3.47 5.62
CA GLN A 131 6.77 2.31 6.42
C GLN A 131 8.26 2.34 6.82
N LEU A 132 9.14 2.64 5.86
CA LEU A 132 10.57 2.80 6.14
C LEU A 132 10.86 3.92 7.14
N ARG A 133 10.14 5.06 7.06
CA ARG A 133 10.30 6.13 8.05
C ARG A 133 9.89 5.70 9.45
N ALA A 134 8.79 4.95 9.58
CA ALA A 134 8.34 4.39 10.85
C ALA A 134 9.40 3.42 11.40
N ALA A 135 9.87 2.47 10.61
CA ALA A 135 10.90 1.51 10.98
C ALA A 135 12.23 2.17 11.41
N LEU A 136 12.62 3.26 10.74
CA LEU A 136 13.78 4.06 11.13
C LEU A 136 13.57 4.80 12.46
N ALA A 137 12.38 5.38 12.67
CA ALA A 137 12.04 6.11 13.89
C ALA A 137 11.99 5.18 15.12
N GLU A 138 11.55 3.94 14.93
CA GLU A 138 11.48 2.89 15.95
C GLU A 138 12.83 2.15 16.14
N GLY A 139 13.83 2.43 15.29
CA GLY A 139 15.15 1.83 15.37
C GLY A 139 15.21 0.38 14.87
N ILE A 140 14.19 -0.12 14.19
CA ILE A 140 14.10 -1.52 13.71
C ILE A 140 15.29 -1.89 12.83
N LEU A 141 15.71 -1.03 11.90
CA LEU A 141 16.84 -1.30 11.01
C LEU A 141 18.17 -1.45 11.78
N THR A 142 18.32 -0.75 12.90
CA THR A 142 19.53 -0.82 13.73
C THR A 142 19.52 -2.00 14.69
N GLN A 143 18.34 -2.52 15.03
CA GLN A 143 18.18 -3.74 15.82
C GLN A 143 18.39 -5.00 14.98
N HIS A 144 18.12 -4.95 13.67
CA HIS A 144 18.24 -6.07 12.73
C HIS A 144 19.17 -5.74 11.55
N PRO A 145 20.45 -5.39 11.79
CA PRO A 145 21.38 -4.98 10.72
C PRO A 145 21.75 -6.14 9.78
N ASP A 146 21.62 -7.36 10.22
CA ASP A 146 21.90 -8.61 9.49
C ASP A 146 20.90 -8.94 8.39
N ILE A 147 19.68 -8.43 8.52
CA ILE A 147 18.57 -8.64 7.56
C ILE A 147 18.06 -7.33 6.93
N SER A 148 18.68 -6.17 7.26
CA SER A 148 18.26 -4.86 6.75
C SER A 148 19.20 -4.37 5.64
N LEU A 149 18.64 -3.87 4.53
CA LEU A 149 19.42 -3.34 3.41
C LEU A 149 18.74 -2.11 2.82
N VAL A 150 19.44 -0.96 2.85
CA VAL A 150 18.96 0.25 2.17
C VAL A 150 20.05 0.73 1.21
N GLN A 151 19.83 0.58 -0.10
CA GLN A 151 20.82 0.92 -1.12
C GLN A 151 20.16 1.55 -2.35
N ARG A 152 20.90 2.47 -2.98
CA ARG A 152 20.54 3.06 -4.26
C ARG A 152 21.77 3.11 -5.18
N TRP A 153 21.70 2.46 -6.31
CA TRP A 153 22.77 2.41 -7.29
C TRP A 153 22.33 2.93 -8.64
N ILE A 154 23.23 3.62 -9.34
CA ILE A 154 23.07 4.02 -10.74
C ILE A 154 24.28 3.47 -11.48
N VAL A 155 24.02 2.60 -12.46
CA VAL A 155 25.06 1.98 -13.28
C VAL A 155 24.83 2.28 -14.75
N ARG A 156 25.92 2.42 -15.49
CA ARG A 156 25.90 2.52 -16.94
C ARG A 156 26.24 1.13 -17.52
N THR A 157 25.34 0.59 -18.36
CA THR A 157 25.46 -0.78 -18.86
C THR A 157 24.91 -0.90 -20.28
N THR A 158 25.09 -2.06 -20.94
CA THR A 158 24.45 -2.39 -22.22
C THR A 158 23.02 -2.88 -22.00
N ARG A 159 22.20 -2.85 -23.08
CA ARG A 159 20.81 -3.34 -23.03
C ARG A 159 20.74 -4.84 -22.74
N GLU A 160 21.69 -5.62 -23.25
CA GLU A 160 21.79 -7.08 -23.05
C GLU A 160 22.03 -7.39 -21.59
N ARG A 161 23.04 -6.76 -20.97
CA ARG A 161 23.34 -6.92 -19.54
C ARG A 161 22.21 -6.45 -18.65
N ALA A 162 21.50 -5.38 -19.04
CA ALA A 162 20.34 -4.91 -18.30
C ALA A 162 19.18 -5.93 -18.32
N ARG A 163 18.96 -6.62 -19.48
CA ARG A 163 17.95 -7.68 -19.58
C ARG A 163 18.34 -8.91 -18.73
N GLU A 164 19.61 -9.32 -18.79
CA GLU A 164 20.11 -10.43 -17.96
C GLU A 164 19.94 -10.11 -16.47
N PHE A 165 20.31 -8.91 -16.04
CA PHE A 165 20.12 -8.48 -14.66
C PHE A 165 18.63 -8.50 -14.26
N LYS A 166 17.73 -8.00 -15.12
CA LYS A 166 16.29 -8.05 -14.87
C LYS A 166 15.78 -9.48 -14.66
N GLN A 167 16.27 -10.45 -15.47
CA GLN A 167 15.88 -11.86 -15.31
C GLN A 167 16.33 -12.43 -13.96
N ARG A 168 17.58 -12.14 -13.55
CA ARG A 168 18.09 -12.55 -12.23
C ARG A 168 17.35 -11.89 -11.09
N LEU A 169 16.98 -10.60 -11.22
CA LEU A 169 16.17 -9.91 -10.25
C LEU A 169 14.78 -10.52 -10.10
N GLN A 170 14.16 -10.95 -11.23
CA GLN A 170 12.88 -11.66 -11.17
C GLN A 170 13.00 -12.98 -10.41
N GLN A 171 14.07 -13.76 -10.63
CA GLN A 171 14.33 -14.99 -9.86
C GLN A 171 14.49 -14.71 -8.36
N LEU A 172 15.16 -13.59 -8.00
CA LEU A 172 15.26 -13.17 -6.59
C LEU A 172 13.91 -12.78 -5.99
N ILE A 173 13.04 -12.12 -6.75
CA ILE A 173 11.68 -11.80 -6.31
C ILE A 173 10.89 -13.10 -6.08
N ASP A 174 10.97 -14.06 -7.00
CA ASP A 174 10.29 -15.34 -6.87
C ASP A 174 10.80 -16.11 -5.63
N LEU A 175 12.12 -16.06 -5.34
CA LEU A 175 12.70 -16.63 -4.12
C LEU A 175 12.24 -15.88 -2.87
N PHE A 176 12.14 -14.55 -2.91
CA PHE A 176 11.66 -13.75 -1.78
C PHE A 176 10.21 -14.09 -1.41
N GLN A 177 9.36 -14.29 -2.42
CA GLN A 177 7.97 -14.73 -2.21
C GLN A 177 7.89 -16.12 -1.52
N GLN A 178 8.85 -17.01 -1.81
CA GLN A 178 8.93 -18.34 -1.18
C GLN A 178 9.41 -18.32 0.29
N LEU A 179 9.92 -17.17 0.78
CA LEU A 179 10.26 -17.02 2.21
C LEU A 179 9.01 -16.87 3.08
N ASP A 180 7.85 -16.55 2.48
CA ASP A 180 6.61 -16.40 3.22
C ASP A 180 6.19 -17.72 3.86
N GLN A 181 6.05 -17.72 5.18
CA GLN A 181 5.66 -18.90 5.96
C GLN A 181 4.75 -18.51 7.12
N GLU A 182 3.77 -19.35 7.38
CA GLU A 182 2.89 -19.19 8.54
C GLU A 182 3.69 -19.26 9.85
N GLY A 183 3.47 -18.30 10.75
CA GLY A 183 4.17 -18.22 12.04
C GLY A 183 5.61 -17.69 11.95
N GLY A 184 6.00 -17.03 10.87
CA GLY A 184 7.30 -16.36 10.74
C GLY A 184 7.53 -15.32 11.84
N GLU A 185 8.77 -15.21 12.33
CA GLU A 185 9.13 -14.30 13.43
C GLU A 185 9.34 -12.85 12.98
N VAL A 186 9.59 -12.62 11.69
CA VAL A 186 9.87 -11.29 11.11
C VAL A 186 9.10 -11.09 9.83
N THR A 187 8.63 -9.85 9.61
CA THR A 187 8.04 -9.42 8.33
C THR A 187 9.06 -8.58 7.58
N LEU A 188 9.38 -8.97 6.34
CA LEU A 188 10.30 -8.26 5.47
C LEU A 188 9.55 -7.58 4.33
N GLU A 189 9.86 -6.31 4.07
CA GLU A 189 9.40 -5.57 2.90
C GLU A 189 10.53 -5.49 1.86
N PHE A 190 10.23 -5.83 0.60
CA PHE A 190 11.14 -5.73 -0.52
C PHE A 190 10.45 -5.06 -1.71
N THR A 191 10.79 -3.80 -1.99
CA THR A 191 10.19 -2.99 -3.06
C THR A 191 11.22 -2.71 -4.16
N PRO A 192 11.49 -3.66 -5.08
CA PRO A 192 12.47 -3.48 -6.14
C PRO A 192 11.91 -2.61 -7.27
N VAL A 193 12.62 -1.53 -7.63
CA VAL A 193 12.31 -0.68 -8.78
C VAL A 193 13.52 -0.58 -9.69
N LEU A 194 13.40 -1.10 -10.91
CA LEU A 194 14.43 -1.07 -11.95
C LEU A 194 13.92 -0.34 -13.19
N PHE A 195 14.54 0.79 -13.54
CA PHE A 195 14.13 1.57 -14.70
C PHE A 195 15.32 2.26 -15.39
N PRO A 196 15.23 2.52 -16.72
CA PRO A 196 16.22 3.32 -17.41
C PRO A 196 16.24 4.76 -16.87
N HIS A 197 17.39 5.20 -16.38
CA HIS A 197 17.52 6.54 -15.83
C HIS A 197 17.75 7.59 -16.94
N ALA A 198 16.84 8.55 -17.07
CA ALA A 198 17.01 9.69 -17.96
C ALA A 198 17.87 10.77 -17.25
N MET A 199 19.12 10.93 -17.66
CA MET A 199 20.05 11.90 -17.07
C MET A 199 19.62 13.37 -17.18
N ARG A 200 18.52 13.66 -17.90
CA ARG A 200 18.02 15.03 -18.16
C ARG A 200 16.82 15.47 -17.31
N ALA A 201 16.33 14.66 -16.41
CA ALA A 201 15.27 15.08 -15.50
C ALA A 201 15.84 16.14 -14.54
N ALA A 202 15.36 17.36 -14.62
CA ALA A 202 15.72 18.40 -13.65
C ALA A 202 15.34 17.94 -12.25
N TYR A 203 16.27 18.05 -11.31
CA TYR A 203 16.02 17.72 -9.90
C TYR A 203 14.76 18.50 -9.43
N PRO A 204 13.75 17.84 -8.89
CA PRO A 204 12.55 18.54 -8.44
C PRO A 204 12.93 19.55 -7.37
N ARG A 205 12.78 20.84 -7.69
CA ARG A 205 12.99 21.90 -6.71
C ARG A 205 12.01 21.67 -5.56
N ARG A 206 12.50 21.44 -4.36
CA ARG A 206 11.67 21.43 -3.15
C ARG A 206 10.78 22.67 -3.17
N ARG A 207 9.47 22.49 -3.28
CA ARG A 207 8.52 23.57 -3.01
C ARG A 207 8.73 23.99 -1.56
N THR A 208 9.52 25.02 -1.35
CA THR A 208 9.56 25.69 -0.04
C THR A 208 8.13 26.15 0.24
N ARG A 209 7.53 25.60 1.27
CA ARG A 209 6.26 26.11 1.81
C ARG A 209 6.49 27.60 2.06
N ARG A 210 5.90 28.45 1.23
CA ARG A 210 5.84 29.88 1.48
C ARG A 210 5.18 30.04 2.85
N ALA A 211 5.94 30.55 3.81
CA ALA A 211 5.40 30.99 5.08
C ALA A 211 4.27 31.97 4.78
N GLN A 212 3.07 31.70 5.26
CA GLN A 212 1.99 32.68 5.23
C GLN A 212 2.43 33.87 6.07
N PRO A 213 2.33 35.09 5.54
CA PRO A 213 2.60 36.27 6.34
C PRO A 213 1.56 36.32 7.47
N SER A 214 2.05 36.39 8.68
CA SER A 214 1.24 36.61 9.89
C SER A 214 0.40 37.88 9.68
N ARG A 215 -0.93 37.74 9.71
CA ARG A 215 -1.84 38.88 9.77
C ARG A 215 -1.49 39.66 11.02
N GLY A 216 -0.95 40.84 10.83
CA GLY A 216 -0.73 41.82 11.90
C GLY A 216 -2.06 42.14 12.59
N LYS A 217 -2.08 42.04 13.90
CA LYS A 217 -3.12 42.61 14.74
C LYS A 217 -3.09 44.11 14.49
N SER A 218 -4.18 44.65 13.98
CA SER A 218 -4.46 46.09 13.99
C SER A 218 -4.79 46.46 15.41
N ASP A 219 -3.87 47.18 16.05
CA ASP A 219 -4.04 47.84 17.34
C ASP A 219 -4.86 49.11 17.10
N SER A 220 -6.11 49.08 17.51
CA SER A 220 -6.96 50.26 17.51
C SER A 220 -6.81 50.93 18.89
N GLY A 221 -5.82 51.77 19.00
CA GLY A 221 -5.72 52.74 20.14
C GLY A 221 -6.71 53.87 19.94
N ALA A 222 -7.74 53.90 20.74
CA ALA A 222 -8.56 55.09 20.96
C ALA A 222 -7.76 56.08 21.82
N ASP A 223 -7.64 57.28 21.35
CA ASP A 223 -7.15 58.42 22.17
C ASP A 223 -8.30 59.38 22.40
N GLU A 224 -8.81 59.38 23.63
CA GLU A 224 -9.66 60.40 24.20
C GLU A 224 -8.79 61.30 25.08
N SER A 225 -8.76 62.55 24.74
CA SER A 225 -8.54 63.68 25.67
C SER A 225 -8.96 64.94 24.97
N GLY A 226 -9.94 65.79 25.34
CA GLY A 226 -10.11 66.32 26.67
C GLY A 226 -9.51 67.71 26.74
N SER A 227 -10.24 68.72 26.35
CA SER A 227 -10.38 70.06 26.89
C SER A 227 -11.00 71.02 25.90
#